data_80202112431dfebef8bc50d88fd2ab86
#
_entry.id   80202112431dfebef8bc50d88fd2ab86
#
_cell.length_a   1.000
_cell.length_b   1.000
_cell.length_c   1.000
_cell.angle_alpha   90.00
_cell.angle_beta   90.00
_cell.angle_gamma   90.00
#
_symmetry.space_group_name_H-M   'P 1'
#
loop_
_entity.id
_entity.type
_entity.pdbx_description
1 polymer ?
#
loop_
_entity_poly.entity_id
_entity_poly.type
_entity_poly.pdbx_seq_one_letter_code
_entity_poly.pdbx_strand_id
1 'polypeptide(L)'
;LALPRKRWGVFVVMAAFSNTIFIGLPMALELFGDGAVPYVMCYYLINTTLFQTLGIAFLEWSGQGENRTSLPRMLLGLLKKPPLLSLFVALGLVWWEIPLPRVLESYAGYVGNLVAPLGLLYTGLVIYERGLSNLRLQRGIPLMLLLRFVAAPGLCLGFCHLWGVTGLAQGVFTMESALPTMTQSVVMAGLLG
;
A
#
# COMPACT_ATOMS: atom_id res chain seq x y z
N LEU A 1 7.52 -15.37 -17.22
CA LEU A 1 6.10 -15.04 -17.11
C LEU A 1 5.71 -14.15 -18.29
N ALA A 2 5.02 -14.72 -19.31
CA ALA A 2 4.45 -13.95 -20.40
C ALA A 2 3.12 -13.29 -19.92
N LEU A 3 3.22 -12.33 -18.99
CA LEU A 3 2.08 -11.55 -18.57
C LEU A 3 1.88 -10.36 -19.53
N PRO A 4 0.63 -10.08 -19.97
CA PRO A 4 0.34 -8.86 -20.73
C PRO A 4 0.82 -7.64 -19.94
N ARG A 5 1.27 -6.60 -20.64
CA ARG A 5 1.86 -5.41 -20.03
C ARG A 5 0.98 -4.77 -18.93
N LYS A 6 -0.34 -4.68 -19.17
CA LYS A 6 -1.31 -4.21 -18.18
C LYS A 6 -1.25 -5.00 -16.86
N ARG A 7 -1.11 -6.32 -16.95
CA ARG A 7 -1.03 -7.19 -15.76
C ARG A 7 0.30 -7.09 -15.03
N TRP A 8 1.38 -6.68 -15.72
CA TRP A 8 2.69 -6.48 -15.09
C TRP A 8 2.68 -5.37 -14.06
N GLY A 9 2.05 -4.22 -14.37
CA GLY A 9 1.94 -3.11 -13.42
C GLY A 9 1.19 -3.49 -12.16
N VAL A 10 0.03 -4.12 -12.33
CA VAL A 10 -0.77 -4.60 -11.20
C VAL A 10 0.02 -5.64 -10.39
N PHE A 11 0.69 -6.59 -11.05
CA PHE A 11 1.50 -7.62 -10.39
C PHE A 11 2.61 -7.02 -9.52
N VAL A 12 3.38 -6.06 -10.07
CA VAL A 12 4.47 -5.40 -9.33
C VAL A 12 3.93 -4.61 -8.14
N VAL A 13 2.87 -3.85 -8.32
CA VAL A 13 2.27 -3.07 -7.24
C VAL A 13 1.70 -3.97 -6.14
N MET A 14 1.02 -5.05 -6.50
CA MET A 14 0.51 -6.02 -5.53
C MET A 14 1.64 -6.75 -4.79
N ALA A 15 2.77 -7.01 -5.44
CA ALA A 15 3.93 -7.63 -4.81
C ALA A 15 4.70 -6.65 -3.90
N ALA A 16 4.74 -5.35 -4.23
CA ALA A 16 5.55 -4.37 -3.54
C ALA A 16 4.89 -3.76 -2.30
N PHE A 17 3.56 -3.49 -2.33
CA PHE A 17 2.89 -2.68 -1.30
C PHE A 17 2.02 -3.48 -0.35
N SER A 18 2.23 -3.28 0.96
CA SER A 18 1.61 -3.99 2.08
C SER A 18 0.35 -3.30 2.60
N ASN A 19 -0.55 -4.09 3.15
CA ASN A 19 -1.73 -3.59 3.88
C ASN A 19 -1.40 -3.28 5.34
N THR A 20 -0.63 -2.24 5.56
CA THR A 20 -0.02 -1.88 6.83
C THR A 20 -1.02 -1.44 7.91
N ILE A 21 -2.07 -0.68 7.56
CA ILE A 21 -3.00 -0.14 8.55
C ILE A 21 -4.12 -1.14 8.88
N PHE A 22 -4.76 -1.73 7.87
CA PHE A 22 -5.96 -2.55 8.13
C PHE A 22 -5.64 -3.93 8.71
N ILE A 23 -4.48 -4.48 8.36
CA ILE A 23 -4.04 -5.79 8.85
C ILE A 23 -2.80 -5.64 9.72
N GLY A 24 -1.85 -4.81 9.31
CA GLY A 24 -0.56 -4.67 9.97
C GLY A 24 -0.67 -4.08 11.38
N LEU A 25 -1.34 -2.95 11.53
CA LEU A 25 -1.46 -2.29 12.84
C LEU A 25 -2.14 -3.17 13.90
N PRO A 26 -3.32 -3.77 13.65
CA PRO A 26 -3.92 -4.69 14.63
C PRO A 26 -3.02 -5.89 14.94
N MET A 27 -2.40 -6.47 13.92
CA MET A 27 -1.51 -7.61 14.10
C MET A 27 -0.23 -7.24 14.88
N ALA A 28 0.33 -6.05 14.64
CA ALA A 28 1.47 -5.55 15.39
C ALA A 28 1.15 -5.31 16.86
N LEU A 29 -0.03 -4.74 17.15
CA LEU A 29 -0.49 -4.51 18.52
C LEU A 29 -0.65 -5.84 19.27
N GLU A 30 -1.23 -6.86 18.66
CA GLU A 30 -1.41 -8.17 19.26
C GLU A 30 -0.09 -8.93 19.48
N LEU A 31 0.86 -8.83 18.54
CA LEU A 31 2.12 -9.57 18.61
C LEU A 31 3.19 -8.87 19.46
N PHE A 32 3.25 -7.55 19.41
CA PHE A 32 4.35 -6.77 19.96
C PHE A 32 3.91 -5.69 20.98
N GLY A 33 2.61 -5.49 21.15
CA GLY A 33 2.05 -4.46 22.03
C GLY A 33 2.18 -3.02 21.50
N ASP A 34 1.81 -2.04 22.34
CA ASP A 34 1.77 -0.61 21.97
C ASP A 34 3.11 -0.03 21.51
N GLY A 35 4.21 -0.60 21.96
CA GLY A 35 5.56 -0.22 21.53
C GLY A 35 5.83 -0.39 20.02
N ALA A 36 5.01 -1.18 19.32
CA ALA A 36 5.11 -1.38 17.87
C ALA A 36 4.58 -0.20 17.06
N VAL A 37 3.65 0.59 17.61
CA VAL A 37 2.93 1.66 16.87
C VAL A 37 3.85 2.62 16.14
N PRO A 38 4.91 3.19 16.73
CA PRO A 38 5.80 4.11 16.01
C PRO A 38 6.45 3.47 14.78
N TYR A 39 6.85 2.20 14.86
CA TYR A 39 7.48 1.48 13.76
C TYR A 39 6.48 1.16 12.65
N VAL A 40 5.25 0.74 13.00
CA VAL A 40 4.16 0.56 12.04
C VAL A 40 3.87 1.86 11.31
N MET A 41 3.76 2.99 12.04
CA MET A 41 3.50 4.30 11.43
C MET A 41 4.64 4.73 10.49
N CYS A 42 5.90 4.50 10.86
CA CYS A 42 7.04 4.76 10.01
C CYS A 42 6.98 3.96 8.71
N TYR A 43 6.73 2.65 8.81
CA TYR A 43 6.57 1.78 7.64
C TYR A 43 5.37 2.21 6.79
N TYR A 44 4.23 2.52 7.40
CA TYR A 44 3.02 2.99 6.73
C TYR A 44 3.24 4.27 5.93
N LEU A 45 3.90 5.27 6.50
CA LEU A 45 4.17 6.54 5.82
C LEU A 45 5.02 6.31 4.58
N ILE A 46 6.09 5.52 4.68
CA ILE A 46 6.96 5.19 3.55
C ILE A 46 6.19 4.38 2.49
N ASN A 47 5.51 3.32 2.91
CA ASN A 47 4.74 2.44 2.02
C ASN A 47 3.65 3.22 1.27
N THR A 48 2.89 4.08 1.96
CA THR A 48 1.82 4.88 1.38
C THR A 48 2.38 5.95 0.44
N THR A 49 3.44 6.64 0.82
CA THR A 49 4.09 7.66 -0.02
C THR A 49 4.60 7.03 -1.32
N LEU A 50 5.31 5.90 -1.23
CA LEU A 50 5.82 5.18 -2.40
C LEU A 50 4.69 4.63 -3.27
N PHE A 51 3.60 4.14 -2.67
CA PHE A 51 2.43 3.70 -3.42
C PHE A 51 1.77 4.85 -4.17
N GLN A 52 1.52 5.97 -3.51
CA GLN A 52 0.86 7.14 -4.12
C GLN A 52 1.72 7.82 -5.20
N THR A 53 3.03 7.67 -5.13
CA THR A 53 3.97 8.23 -6.13
C THR A 53 4.33 7.18 -7.18
N LEU A 54 5.20 6.26 -6.84
CA LEU A 54 5.74 5.26 -7.77
C LEU A 54 4.73 4.18 -8.14
N GLY A 55 3.92 3.71 -7.18
CA GLY A 55 2.92 2.66 -7.40
C GLY A 55 1.88 3.09 -8.43
N ILE A 56 1.26 4.26 -8.23
CA ILE A 56 0.25 4.79 -9.15
C ILE A 56 0.88 5.14 -10.51
N ALA A 57 2.06 5.78 -10.52
CA ALA A 57 2.78 6.09 -11.75
C ALA A 57 3.05 4.82 -12.57
N PHE A 58 3.46 3.74 -11.90
CA PHE A 58 3.74 2.47 -12.55
C PHE A 58 2.48 1.78 -13.09
N LEU A 59 1.37 1.85 -12.35
CA LEU A 59 0.06 1.36 -12.81
C LEU A 59 -0.40 2.12 -14.05
N GLU A 60 -0.38 3.45 -14.02
CA GLU A 60 -0.77 4.29 -15.15
C GLU A 60 0.13 4.04 -16.38
N TRP A 61 1.44 3.95 -16.17
CA TRP A 61 2.38 3.67 -17.26
C TRP A 61 2.17 2.28 -17.90
N SER A 62 1.86 1.28 -17.09
CA SER A 62 1.59 -0.08 -17.60
C SER A 62 0.22 -0.21 -18.27
N GLY A 63 -0.77 0.59 -17.84
CA GLY A 63 -2.13 0.63 -18.39
C GLY A 63 -2.27 1.42 -19.69
N GLN A 64 -1.36 2.38 -19.96
CA GLN A 64 -1.37 3.19 -21.17
C GLN A 64 -0.97 2.35 -22.41
N GLY A 65 -1.78 2.45 -23.48
CA GLY A 65 -1.48 1.90 -24.80
C GLY A 65 -0.33 2.65 -25.51
N GLU A 66 -0.47 2.90 -26.82
CA GLU A 66 0.59 3.53 -27.62
C GLU A 66 0.87 5.02 -27.29
N ASN A 67 -0.09 5.75 -26.70
CA ASN A 67 0.08 7.14 -26.28
C ASN A 67 0.71 7.25 -24.87
N ARG A 68 2.02 7.09 -24.81
CA ARG A 68 2.78 7.17 -23.57
C ARG A 68 3.01 8.62 -23.16
N THR A 69 2.44 9.02 -22.02
CA THR A 69 2.91 10.21 -21.31
C THR A 69 4.30 9.93 -20.74
N SER A 70 5.23 10.88 -20.87
CA SER A 70 6.58 10.72 -20.29
C SER A 70 6.51 10.63 -18.76
N LEU A 71 7.34 9.75 -18.15
CA LEU A 71 7.41 9.57 -16.69
C LEU A 71 7.44 10.89 -15.89
N PRO A 72 8.24 11.92 -16.27
CA PRO A 72 8.25 13.19 -15.53
C PRO A 72 6.91 13.93 -15.58
N ARG A 73 6.18 13.89 -16.68
CA ARG A 73 4.84 14.49 -16.76
C ARG A 73 3.81 13.73 -15.93
N MET A 74 3.93 12.41 -15.86
CA MET A 74 3.12 11.58 -14.96
C MET A 74 3.38 11.93 -13.50
N LEU A 75 4.64 11.98 -13.08
CA LEU A 75 5.02 12.34 -11.71
C LEU A 75 4.53 13.74 -11.32
N LEU A 76 4.67 14.72 -12.22
CA LEU A 76 4.11 16.06 -12.01
C LEU A 76 2.58 16.05 -11.91
N GLY A 77 1.90 15.22 -12.70
CA GLY A 77 0.45 15.01 -12.61
C GLY A 77 0.02 14.40 -11.29
N LEU A 78 0.82 13.47 -10.74
CA LEU A 78 0.56 12.84 -9.44
C LEU A 78 0.61 13.82 -8.28
N LEU A 79 1.53 14.81 -8.32
CA LEU A 79 1.65 15.85 -7.30
C LEU A 79 0.38 16.70 -7.17
N LYS A 80 -0.47 16.74 -8.22
CA LYS A 80 -1.75 17.44 -8.21
C LYS A 80 -2.93 16.56 -7.73
N LYS A 81 -2.71 15.29 -7.48
CA LYS A 81 -3.79 14.38 -7.02
C LYS A 81 -4.14 14.65 -5.56
N PRO A 82 -5.45 14.76 -5.20
CA PRO A 82 -5.88 15.09 -3.84
C PRO A 82 -5.29 14.19 -2.75
N PRO A 83 -5.16 12.86 -2.92
CA PRO A 83 -4.58 12.00 -1.89
C PRO A 83 -3.11 12.32 -1.58
N LEU A 84 -2.33 12.71 -2.60
CA LEU A 84 -0.93 13.05 -2.40
C LEU A 84 -0.77 14.43 -1.79
N LEU A 85 -1.59 15.39 -2.20
CA LEU A 85 -1.62 16.73 -1.60
C LEU A 85 -1.99 16.64 -0.11
N SER A 86 -3.03 15.86 0.25
CA SER A 86 -3.42 15.69 1.65
C SER A 86 -2.33 15.01 2.48
N LEU A 87 -1.59 14.07 1.91
CA LEU A 87 -0.44 13.44 2.57
C LEU A 87 0.66 14.46 2.85
N PHE A 88 1.04 15.30 1.87
CA PHE A 88 2.06 16.33 2.08
C PHE A 88 1.62 17.39 3.09
N VAL A 89 0.35 17.78 3.06
CA VAL A 89 -0.21 18.70 4.07
C VAL A 89 -0.13 18.09 5.46
N ALA A 90 -0.55 16.82 5.61
CA ALA A 90 -0.49 16.12 6.89
C ALA A 90 0.95 15.99 7.41
N LEU A 91 1.91 15.61 6.55
CA LEU A 91 3.32 15.54 6.90
C LEU A 91 3.89 16.90 7.30
N GLY A 92 3.49 17.98 6.60
CA GLY A 92 3.88 19.34 6.95
C GLY A 92 3.34 19.75 8.32
N LEU A 93 2.07 19.50 8.61
CA LEU A 93 1.47 19.77 9.91
C LEU A 93 2.19 19.05 11.06
N VAL A 94 2.54 17.78 10.86
CA VAL A 94 3.32 16.99 11.82
C VAL A 94 4.74 17.56 11.97
N TRP A 95 5.40 17.93 10.87
CA TRP A 95 6.77 18.45 10.89
C TRP A 95 6.88 19.80 11.62
N TRP A 96 5.90 20.67 11.44
CA TRP A 96 5.85 21.97 12.10
C TRP A 96 5.12 21.95 13.44
N GLU A 97 4.73 20.76 13.92
CA GLU A 97 4.02 20.58 15.20
C GLU A 97 2.77 21.46 15.33
N ILE A 98 2.08 21.73 14.21
CA ILE A 98 0.89 22.57 14.19
C ILE A 98 -0.30 21.76 14.72
N PRO A 99 -0.87 22.13 15.90
CA PRO A 99 -2.03 21.42 16.43
C PRO A 99 -3.25 21.64 15.56
N LEU A 100 -3.92 20.55 15.18
CA LEU A 100 -5.20 20.64 14.48
C LEU A 100 -6.31 21.08 15.45
N PRO A 101 -7.24 21.96 15.02
CA PRO A 101 -8.45 22.22 15.78
C PRO A 101 -9.21 20.90 16.02
N ARG A 102 -9.70 20.69 17.25
CA ARG A 102 -10.40 19.45 17.66
C ARG A 102 -11.51 19.00 16.70
N VAL A 103 -12.23 19.97 16.11
CA VAL A 103 -13.30 19.70 15.14
C VAL A 103 -12.75 19.05 13.88
N LEU A 104 -11.62 19.56 13.35
CA LEU A 104 -10.99 18.99 12.14
C LEU A 104 -10.37 17.62 12.41
N GLU A 105 -9.77 17.45 13.59
CA GLU A 105 -9.21 16.18 14.02
C GLU A 105 -10.31 15.11 14.13
N SER A 106 -11.42 15.42 14.81
CA SER A 106 -12.56 14.52 14.94
C SER A 106 -13.19 14.20 13.58
N TYR A 107 -13.38 15.21 12.72
CA TYR A 107 -13.91 15.01 11.37
C TYR A 107 -13.00 14.11 10.53
N ALA A 108 -11.70 14.37 10.51
CA ALA A 108 -10.72 13.55 9.80
C ALA A 108 -10.71 12.10 10.33
N GLY A 109 -10.84 11.92 11.66
CA GLY A 109 -10.97 10.62 12.29
C GLY A 109 -12.22 9.87 11.84
N TYR A 110 -13.39 10.51 11.85
CA TYR A 110 -14.64 9.86 11.38
C TYR A 110 -14.55 9.45 9.89
N VAL A 111 -14.07 10.34 9.03
CA VAL A 111 -13.92 10.04 7.60
C VAL A 111 -12.86 8.96 7.38
N GLY A 112 -11.74 9.03 8.10
CA GLY A 112 -10.67 8.02 8.05
C GLY A 112 -11.16 6.62 8.45
N ASN A 113 -11.99 6.53 9.50
CA ASN A 113 -12.56 5.27 9.97
C ASN A 113 -13.54 4.63 8.97
N LEU A 114 -14.09 5.38 8.01
CA LEU A 114 -14.93 4.83 6.94
C LEU A 114 -14.11 4.13 5.85
N VAL A 115 -12.82 4.42 5.73
CA VAL A 115 -11.98 3.88 4.65
C VAL A 115 -11.90 2.35 4.72
N ALA A 116 -11.73 1.78 5.92
CA ALA A 116 -11.66 0.33 6.09
C ALA A 116 -12.97 -0.39 5.70
N PRO A 117 -14.14 -0.05 6.26
CA PRO A 117 -15.38 -0.73 5.91
C PRO A 117 -15.78 -0.52 4.45
N LEU A 118 -15.59 0.68 3.90
CA LEU A 118 -15.88 0.93 2.48
C LEU A 118 -14.93 0.16 1.55
N GLY A 119 -13.65 0.05 1.90
CA GLY A 119 -12.68 -0.74 1.15
C GLY A 119 -13.01 -2.24 1.16
N LEU A 120 -13.47 -2.76 2.30
CA LEU A 120 -13.92 -4.16 2.41
C LEU A 120 -15.20 -4.41 1.62
N LEU A 121 -16.18 -3.50 1.70
CA LEU A 121 -17.41 -3.58 0.91
C LEU A 121 -17.11 -3.54 -0.59
N TYR A 122 -16.25 -2.64 -1.04
CA TYR A 122 -15.81 -2.59 -2.44
C TYR A 122 -15.13 -3.88 -2.88
N THR A 123 -14.25 -4.43 -2.06
CA THR A 123 -13.58 -5.70 -2.35
C THR A 123 -14.59 -6.84 -2.46
N GLY A 124 -15.57 -6.89 -1.54
CA GLY A 124 -16.67 -7.85 -1.59
C GLY A 124 -17.51 -7.72 -2.87
N LEU A 125 -17.82 -6.50 -3.29
CA LEU A 125 -18.54 -6.22 -4.53
C LEU A 125 -17.76 -6.71 -5.76
N VAL A 126 -16.47 -6.41 -5.85
CA VAL A 126 -15.59 -6.87 -6.94
C VAL A 126 -15.54 -8.40 -7.01
N ILE A 127 -15.46 -9.08 -5.86
CA ILE A 127 -15.49 -10.56 -5.81
C ILE A 127 -16.84 -11.09 -6.28
N TYR A 128 -17.94 -10.46 -5.85
CA TYR A 128 -19.28 -10.83 -6.27
C TYR A 128 -19.48 -10.68 -7.79
N GLU A 129 -19.11 -9.53 -8.36
CA GLU A 129 -19.24 -9.26 -9.79
C GLU A 129 -18.38 -10.21 -10.65
N ARG A 130 -17.20 -10.57 -10.18
CA ARG A 130 -16.32 -11.52 -10.89
C ARG A 130 -16.78 -12.97 -10.75
N GLY A 131 -17.57 -13.27 -9.74
CA GLY A 131 -18.04 -14.61 -9.38
C GLY A 131 -16.95 -15.47 -8.72
N LEU A 132 -17.28 -16.10 -7.59
CA LEU A 132 -16.39 -16.99 -6.86
C LEU A 132 -15.90 -18.18 -7.69
N SER A 133 -16.73 -18.66 -8.61
CA SER A 133 -16.39 -19.76 -9.53
C SER A 133 -15.26 -19.42 -10.53
N ASN A 134 -15.02 -18.12 -10.77
CA ASN A 134 -13.99 -17.63 -11.66
C ASN A 134 -12.64 -17.35 -10.95
N LEU A 135 -12.55 -17.58 -9.65
CA LEU A 135 -11.31 -17.53 -8.88
C LEU A 135 -10.40 -18.70 -9.27
N ARG A 136 -9.84 -18.62 -10.47
CA ARG A 136 -8.83 -19.57 -10.93
C ARG A 136 -7.46 -19.09 -10.52
N LEU A 137 -6.61 -20.01 -10.05
CA LEU A 137 -5.18 -19.74 -9.85
C LEU A 137 -4.55 -19.36 -11.20
N GLN A 138 -4.50 -18.06 -11.48
CA GLN A 138 -3.89 -17.58 -12.71
C GLN A 138 -2.37 -17.74 -12.66
N ARG A 139 -1.77 -17.94 -13.82
CA ARG A 139 -0.31 -17.96 -13.96
C ARG A 139 0.27 -16.66 -13.42
N GLY A 140 1.07 -16.75 -12.37
CA GLY A 140 1.66 -15.58 -11.68
C GLY A 140 1.24 -15.43 -10.23
N ILE A 141 0.05 -15.89 -9.82
CA ILE A 141 -0.37 -15.84 -8.41
C ILE A 141 0.61 -16.58 -7.50
N PRO A 142 1.06 -17.82 -7.79
CA PRO A 142 2.03 -18.50 -6.94
C PRO A 142 3.33 -17.73 -6.77
N LEU A 143 3.82 -17.12 -7.86
CA LEU A 143 5.02 -16.28 -7.79
C LEU A 143 4.79 -15.02 -6.96
N MET A 144 3.63 -14.37 -7.10
CA MET A 144 3.27 -13.19 -6.31
C MET A 144 3.23 -13.54 -4.80
N LEU A 145 2.63 -14.67 -4.46
CA LEU A 145 2.59 -15.16 -3.07
C LEU A 145 4.00 -15.45 -2.53
N LEU A 146 4.84 -16.09 -3.33
CA LEU A 146 6.24 -16.36 -2.96
C LEU A 146 7.03 -15.07 -2.77
N LEU A 147 6.89 -14.11 -3.71
CA LEU A 147 7.53 -12.80 -3.57
C LEU A 147 7.04 -12.06 -2.33
N ARG A 148 5.75 -12.14 -2.03
CA ARG A 148 5.12 -11.40 -0.94
C ARG A 148 5.40 -12.01 0.42
N PHE A 149 5.25 -13.32 0.57
CA PHE A 149 5.32 -13.98 1.88
C PHE A 149 6.70 -14.58 2.20
N VAL A 150 7.60 -14.67 1.22
CA VAL A 150 8.93 -15.22 1.42
C VAL A 150 10.01 -14.22 1.04
N ALA A 151 10.01 -13.71 -0.19
CA ALA A 151 11.08 -12.85 -0.66
C ALA A 151 11.07 -11.47 0.02
N ALA A 152 9.90 -10.83 0.16
CA ALA A 152 9.80 -9.51 0.78
C ALA A 152 10.24 -9.51 2.26
N PRO A 153 9.74 -10.40 3.13
CA PRO A 153 10.24 -10.47 4.50
C PRO A 153 11.71 -10.92 4.59
N GLY A 154 12.15 -11.82 3.71
CA GLY A 154 13.55 -12.22 3.64
C GLY A 154 14.48 -11.07 3.28
N LEU A 155 14.11 -10.25 2.29
CA LEU A 155 14.84 -9.03 1.94
C LEU A 155 14.80 -8.01 3.08
N CYS A 156 13.64 -7.82 3.72
CA CYS A 156 13.51 -6.91 4.86
C CYS A 156 14.43 -7.31 6.01
N LEU A 157 14.47 -8.60 6.37
CA LEU A 157 15.41 -9.14 7.35
C LEU A 157 16.87 -8.89 6.95
N GLY A 158 17.23 -9.15 5.70
CA GLY A 158 18.55 -8.90 5.17
C GLY A 158 18.96 -7.42 5.29
N PHE A 159 18.07 -6.51 4.94
CA PHE A 159 18.29 -5.07 5.12
C PHE A 159 18.39 -4.67 6.59
N CYS A 160 17.52 -5.18 7.47
CA CYS A 160 17.63 -4.94 8.90
C CYS A 160 19.01 -5.35 9.45
N HIS A 161 19.49 -6.52 9.06
CA HIS A 161 20.83 -6.97 9.45
C HIS A 161 21.93 -6.06 8.90
N LEU A 162 21.84 -5.64 7.64
CA LEU A 162 22.84 -4.78 7.00
C LEU A 162 22.96 -3.41 7.68
N TRP A 163 21.85 -2.83 8.12
CA TRP A 163 21.82 -1.53 8.80
C TRP A 163 21.79 -1.60 10.33
N GLY A 164 21.97 -2.79 10.90
CA GLY A 164 22.02 -2.97 12.35
C GLY A 164 20.66 -2.70 13.04
N VAL A 165 19.56 -2.78 12.33
CA VAL A 165 18.22 -2.68 12.90
C VAL A 165 17.87 -4.00 13.57
N THR A 166 17.68 -3.99 14.88
CA THR A 166 17.45 -5.19 15.70
C THR A 166 16.24 -5.03 16.63
N GLY A 167 15.86 -6.11 17.30
CA GLY A 167 14.81 -6.10 18.31
C GLY A 167 13.42 -5.83 17.73
N LEU A 168 12.64 -5.01 18.44
CA LEU A 168 11.24 -4.73 18.11
C LEU A 168 11.06 -4.15 16.71
N ALA A 169 11.91 -3.20 16.31
CA ALA A 169 11.85 -2.57 14.98
C ALA A 169 12.02 -3.60 13.87
N GLN A 170 12.98 -4.50 13.99
CA GLN A 170 13.20 -5.58 13.04
C GLN A 170 11.99 -6.51 12.93
N GLY A 171 11.42 -6.90 14.07
CA GLY A 171 10.23 -7.75 14.11
C GLY A 171 9.05 -7.12 13.41
N VAL A 172 8.75 -5.85 13.73
CA VAL A 172 7.64 -5.10 13.14
C VAL A 172 7.84 -4.91 11.65
N PHE A 173 9.00 -4.44 11.17
CA PHE A 173 9.24 -4.22 9.74
C PHE A 173 9.17 -5.52 8.94
N THR A 174 9.68 -6.62 9.49
CA THR A 174 9.61 -7.93 8.83
C THR A 174 8.17 -8.41 8.72
N MET A 175 7.39 -8.29 9.80
CA MET A 175 5.97 -8.64 9.81
C MET A 175 5.19 -7.77 8.82
N GLU A 176 5.39 -6.45 8.82
CA GLU A 176 4.74 -5.52 7.88
C GLU A 176 5.05 -5.84 6.42
N SER A 177 6.29 -6.26 6.13
CA SER A 177 6.69 -6.65 4.77
C SER A 177 6.04 -7.95 4.30
N ALA A 178 5.66 -8.84 5.23
CA ALA A 178 5.00 -10.12 4.97
C ALA A 178 3.47 -10.03 4.86
N LEU A 179 2.87 -8.84 5.02
CA LEU A 179 1.41 -8.69 4.97
C LEU A 179 0.83 -8.87 3.57
N PRO A 180 -0.46 -9.19 3.45
CA PRO A 180 -1.18 -9.19 2.17
C PRO A 180 -1.08 -7.85 1.45
N THR A 181 -1.45 -7.86 0.17
CA THR A 181 -1.43 -6.67 -0.69
C THR A 181 -2.34 -5.56 -0.15
N MET A 182 -1.95 -4.32 -0.39
CA MET A 182 -2.71 -3.13 -0.01
C MET A 182 -4.10 -3.12 -0.67
N THR A 183 -5.17 -2.89 0.09
CA THR A 183 -6.56 -2.83 -0.42
C THR A 183 -6.71 -1.78 -1.53
N GLN A 184 -6.02 -0.65 -1.42
CA GLN A 184 -6.04 0.40 -2.45
C GLN A 184 -5.51 -0.08 -3.80
N SER A 185 -4.61 -1.05 -3.85
CA SER A 185 -4.11 -1.61 -5.12
C SER A 185 -5.21 -2.36 -5.88
N VAL A 186 -6.15 -3.00 -5.17
CA VAL A 186 -7.32 -3.67 -5.76
C VAL A 186 -8.28 -2.63 -6.36
N VAL A 187 -8.55 -1.55 -5.61
CA VAL A 187 -9.41 -0.44 -6.08
C VAL A 187 -8.81 0.21 -7.33
N MET A 188 -7.53 0.53 -7.31
CA MET A 188 -6.85 1.16 -8.45
C MET A 188 -6.77 0.23 -9.66
N ALA A 189 -6.52 -1.05 -9.46
CA ALA A 189 -6.54 -2.04 -10.54
C ALA A 189 -7.93 -2.19 -11.18
N GLY A 190 -9.01 -2.09 -10.38
CA GLY A 190 -10.39 -2.09 -10.87
C GLY A 190 -10.75 -0.85 -11.69
N LEU A 191 -10.21 0.33 -11.34
CA LEU A 191 -10.45 1.58 -12.06
C LEU A 191 -9.68 1.69 -13.38
N LEU A 192 -8.55 1.01 -13.50
CA LEU A 192 -7.68 1.04 -14.69
C LEU A 192 -7.97 -0.09 -15.70
N GLY A 193 -8.95 -0.97 -15.39
CA GLY A 193 -9.44 -2.02 -16.30
C GLY A 193 -8.63 -3.28 -16.29
#